data_048daa3e4dac5a292825a95fe5f2f4fa
#
_entry.id   048daa3e4dac5a292825a95fe5f2f4fa
#
_cell.length_a   1.000
_cell.length_b   1.000
_cell.length_c   1.000
_cell.angle_alpha   90.00
_cell.angle_beta   90.00
_cell.angle_gamma   90.00
#
_symmetry.space_group_name_H-M   'P 1'
#
loop_
_entity.id
_entity.type
_entity.pdbx_description
1 polymer ?
#
loop_
_entity_poly.entity_id
_entity_poly.type
_entity_poly.pdbx_seq_one_letter_code
_entity_poly.pdbx_strand_id
1 'polypeptide(L)'
;MNQKVVFLDVDGTIVNDKGIIPESTKIAIRKAVENGHKLVVCSGRSLFQLPQMLLNLGFSGMVTAAGAQVIADGKEIYHAVIDEEHRKFSVDYMEKNNFVYCFQTDAGVVMNKRSEQQILNIMSDMGITEEHLRQLVGEFFIQEDVWNNEKEEKLIYYDAPFGVARVHADLEPYFDVVALSLSGADDYCGEVGINGIHKATGMKRYLEYVGIPREDSIAIGDGPNDLQMMDYAGIGIAMGNAKEEVKKRADMVTSHIDEEGLYRALDRLGLLN
;
A
#
# COMPACT_ATOMS: atom_id res chain seq x y z
N MET A 1 16.78 19.50 -16.90
CA MET A 1 16.07 19.51 -15.60
C MET A 1 16.78 18.49 -14.70
N ASN A 2 16.85 18.69 -13.37
CA ASN A 2 17.44 17.69 -12.48
C ASN A 2 16.55 16.43 -12.47
N GLN A 3 17.16 15.25 -12.35
CA GLN A 3 16.44 13.99 -12.20
C GLN A 3 15.53 14.06 -10.97
N LYS A 4 14.27 13.71 -11.14
CA LYS A 4 13.28 13.60 -10.05
C LYS A 4 12.95 12.15 -9.76
N VAL A 5 12.54 11.88 -8.52
CA VAL A 5 11.92 10.60 -8.12
C VAL A 5 10.44 10.84 -7.86
N VAL A 6 9.58 10.13 -8.57
CA VAL A 6 8.12 10.25 -8.43
C VAL A 6 7.60 8.97 -7.80
N PHE A 7 7.06 9.08 -6.59
CA PHE A 7 6.38 7.99 -5.88
C PHE A 7 4.89 8.04 -6.16
N LEU A 8 4.36 6.94 -6.66
CA LEU A 8 2.98 6.84 -7.12
C LEU A 8 2.24 5.78 -6.31
N ASP A 9 1.15 6.15 -5.68
CA ASP A 9 0.22 5.16 -5.17
C ASP A 9 -0.43 4.38 -6.32
N VAL A 10 -1.03 3.23 -6.01
CA VAL A 10 -1.63 2.33 -7.01
C VAL A 10 -3.12 2.60 -7.16
N ASP A 11 -3.87 2.35 -6.10
CA ASP A 11 -5.34 2.34 -6.13
C ASP A 11 -5.89 3.77 -6.11
N GLY A 12 -6.62 4.17 -7.15
CA GLY A 12 -7.09 5.56 -7.28
C GLY A 12 -6.06 6.54 -7.86
N THR A 13 -4.81 6.11 -8.09
CA THR A 13 -3.74 6.94 -8.65
C THR A 13 -3.20 6.41 -9.97
N ILE A 14 -2.74 5.15 -10.03
CA ILE A 14 -2.32 4.48 -11.26
C ILE A 14 -3.48 3.64 -11.83
N VAL A 15 -4.19 2.93 -10.96
CA VAL A 15 -5.29 2.00 -11.30
C VAL A 15 -6.60 2.60 -10.81
N ASN A 16 -7.61 2.67 -11.67
CA ASN A 16 -8.94 3.18 -11.30
C ASN A 16 -9.80 2.10 -10.63
N ASP A 17 -11.00 2.47 -10.14
CA ASP A 17 -11.96 1.59 -9.46
C ASP A 17 -12.42 0.38 -10.30
N LYS A 18 -12.17 0.38 -11.62
CA LYS A 18 -12.46 -0.72 -12.53
C LYS A 18 -11.27 -1.67 -12.71
N GLY A 19 -10.17 -1.46 -12.00
CA GLY A 19 -8.94 -2.22 -12.17
C GLY A 19 -8.16 -1.90 -13.46
N ILE A 20 -8.42 -0.73 -14.08
CA ILE A 20 -7.85 -0.33 -15.36
C ILE A 20 -6.81 0.76 -15.13
N ILE A 21 -5.67 0.66 -15.82
CA ILE A 21 -4.70 1.75 -15.93
C ILE A 21 -5.08 2.61 -17.14
N PRO A 22 -5.49 3.89 -16.97
CA PRO A 22 -5.83 4.77 -18.08
C PRO A 22 -4.67 4.91 -19.08
N GLU A 23 -4.96 5.05 -20.37
CA GLU A 23 -3.91 5.14 -21.37
C GLU A 23 -3.05 6.41 -21.20
N SER A 24 -3.65 7.53 -20.76
CA SER A 24 -2.93 8.74 -20.39
C SER A 24 -1.91 8.51 -19.27
N THR A 25 -2.25 7.69 -18.27
CA THR A 25 -1.35 7.28 -17.19
C THR A 25 -0.15 6.50 -17.71
N LYS A 26 -0.37 5.52 -18.61
CA LYS A 26 0.71 4.75 -19.23
C LYS A 26 1.66 5.62 -20.07
N ILE A 27 1.08 6.57 -20.83
CA ILE A 27 1.85 7.53 -21.62
C ILE A 27 2.70 8.43 -20.70
N ALA A 28 2.12 8.94 -19.63
CA ALA A 28 2.81 9.81 -18.68
C ALA A 28 3.99 9.10 -18.00
N ILE A 29 3.77 7.85 -17.54
CA ILE A 29 4.84 7.03 -16.94
C ILE A 29 5.99 6.82 -17.93
N ARG A 30 5.69 6.37 -19.15
CA ARG A 30 6.71 6.12 -20.18
C ARG A 30 7.53 7.38 -20.51
N LYS A 31 6.85 8.50 -20.77
CA LYS A 31 7.54 9.76 -21.09
C LYS A 31 8.44 10.24 -19.95
N ALA A 32 7.97 10.18 -18.70
CA ALA A 32 8.78 10.60 -17.56
C ALA A 32 10.04 9.71 -17.38
N VAL A 33 9.91 8.39 -17.63
CA VAL A 33 11.05 7.47 -17.62
C VAL A 33 12.00 7.76 -18.80
N GLU A 34 11.50 7.97 -20.00
CA GLU A 34 12.30 8.34 -21.19
C GLU A 34 13.06 9.66 -20.99
N ASN A 35 12.50 10.62 -20.23
CA ASN A 35 13.14 11.86 -19.85
C ASN A 35 14.13 11.72 -18.68
N GLY A 36 14.39 10.48 -18.22
CA GLY A 36 15.41 10.18 -17.22
C GLY A 36 14.96 10.33 -15.78
N HIS A 37 13.67 10.50 -15.50
CA HIS A 37 13.13 10.50 -14.14
C HIS A 37 12.95 9.07 -13.61
N LYS A 38 13.04 8.89 -12.29
CA LYS A 38 12.79 7.62 -11.62
C LYS A 38 11.34 7.59 -11.14
N LEU A 39 10.55 6.62 -11.60
CA LEU A 39 9.20 6.38 -11.12
C LEU A 39 9.20 5.17 -10.20
N VAL A 40 8.54 5.28 -9.06
CA VAL A 40 8.51 4.28 -8.00
C VAL A 40 7.07 4.03 -7.59
N VAL A 41 6.65 2.77 -7.60
CA VAL A 41 5.36 2.37 -6.99
C VAL A 41 5.47 2.53 -5.48
N CYS A 42 4.43 3.08 -4.84
CA CYS A 42 4.39 3.25 -3.37
C CYS A 42 3.01 2.84 -2.84
N SER A 43 2.85 1.58 -2.46
CA SER A 43 1.54 0.96 -2.19
C SER A 43 1.46 0.28 -0.83
N GLY A 44 0.23 0.20 -0.28
CA GLY A 44 -0.10 -0.69 0.83
C GLY A 44 -0.13 -2.17 0.44
N ARG A 45 -0.22 -2.47 -0.86
CA ARG A 45 -0.17 -3.85 -1.38
C ARG A 45 1.22 -4.45 -1.19
N SER A 46 1.27 -5.75 -0.88
CA SER A 46 2.52 -6.52 -1.00
C SER A 46 2.90 -6.74 -2.47
N LEU A 47 4.15 -7.11 -2.71
CA LEU A 47 4.70 -7.22 -4.06
C LEU A 47 3.88 -8.14 -4.98
N PHE A 48 3.46 -9.32 -4.48
CA PHE A 48 2.69 -10.27 -5.28
C PHE A 48 1.28 -9.77 -5.66
N GLN A 49 0.73 -8.81 -4.90
CA GLN A 49 -0.59 -8.22 -5.17
C GLN A 49 -0.55 -7.13 -6.26
N LEU A 50 0.63 -6.73 -6.69
CA LEU A 50 0.76 -5.74 -7.76
C LEU A 50 0.43 -6.36 -9.12
N PRO A 51 -0.49 -5.75 -9.90
CA PRO A 51 -0.84 -6.26 -11.21
C PRO A 51 0.37 -6.38 -12.13
N GLN A 52 0.55 -7.50 -12.82
CA GLN A 52 1.67 -7.72 -13.75
C GLN A 52 1.77 -6.62 -14.83
N MET A 53 0.64 -6.08 -15.27
CA MET A 53 0.60 -4.97 -16.22
C MET A 53 1.27 -3.70 -15.71
N LEU A 54 1.24 -3.48 -14.41
CA LEU A 54 1.90 -2.35 -13.75
C LEU A 54 3.42 -2.55 -13.73
N LEU A 55 3.89 -3.77 -13.43
CA LEU A 55 5.32 -4.08 -13.39
C LEU A 55 6.02 -3.86 -14.72
N ASN A 56 5.30 -3.90 -15.83
CA ASN A 56 5.83 -3.72 -17.20
C ASN A 56 5.90 -2.25 -17.66
N LEU A 57 5.55 -1.27 -16.82
CA LEU A 57 5.55 0.15 -17.20
C LEU A 57 6.91 0.86 -17.07
N GLY A 58 7.96 0.17 -16.57
CA GLY A 58 9.31 0.72 -16.51
C GLY A 58 9.63 1.43 -15.19
N PHE A 59 8.99 1.06 -14.09
CA PHE A 59 9.32 1.58 -12.76
C PHE A 59 10.76 1.24 -12.35
N SER A 60 11.44 2.19 -11.73
CA SER A 60 12.80 2.05 -11.21
C SER A 60 12.84 1.38 -9.84
N GLY A 61 11.70 1.24 -9.17
CA GLY A 61 11.61 0.62 -7.86
C GLY A 61 10.19 0.53 -7.33
N MET A 62 10.07 -0.06 -6.17
CA MET A 62 8.79 -0.29 -5.49
C MET A 62 8.97 -0.14 -3.98
N VAL A 63 8.01 0.51 -3.36
CA VAL A 63 7.76 0.56 -1.92
C VAL A 63 6.44 -0.15 -1.72
N THR A 64 6.46 -1.37 -1.19
CA THR A 64 5.31 -2.25 -1.02
C THR A 64 5.02 -2.51 0.44
N ALA A 65 3.90 -3.17 0.74
CA ALA A 65 3.44 -3.46 2.10
C ALA A 65 3.49 -2.21 3.01
N ALA A 66 3.02 -1.06 2.49
CA ALA A 66 3.04 0.23 3.18
C ALA A 66 4.44 0.68 3.67
N GLY A 67 5.52 0.27 2.99
CA GLY A 67 6.90 0.63 3.35
C GLY A 67 7.70 -0.48 4.00
N ALA A 68 7.10 -1.65 4.26
CA ALA A 68 7.79 -2.79 4.83
C ALA A 68 8.80 -3.41 3.85
N GLN A 69 8.55 -3.33 2.54
CA GLN A 69 9.49 -3.79 1.53
C GLN A 69 9.88 -2.67 0.57
N VAL A 70 11.16 -2.55 0.26
CA VAL A 70 11.70 -1.58 -0.70
C VAL A 70 12.59 -2.29 -1.71
N ILE A 71 12.23 -2.12 -2.99
CA ILE A 71 12.98 -2.64 -4.13
C ILE A 71 13.49 -1.46 -4.96
N ALA A 72 14.78 -1.45 -5.27
CA ALA A 72 15.41 -0.45 -6.12
C ALA A 72 16.27 -1.12 -7.20
N ASP A 73 16.11 -0.69 -8.45
CA ASP A 73 16.85 -1.23 -9.60
C ASP A 73 16.85 -2.78 -9.64
N GLY A 74 15.71 -3.40 -9.32
CA GLY A 74 15.50 -4.85 -9.30
C GLY A 74 16.10 -5.59 -8.10
N LYS A 75 16.62 -4.89 -7.09
CA LYS A 75 17.16 -5.47 -5.86
C LYS A 75 16.30 -5.11 -4.67
N GLU A 76 16.00 -6.09 -3.83
CA GLU A 76 15.45 -5.83 -2.50
C GLU A 76 16.54 -5.17 -1.64
N ILE A 77 16.29 -3.93 -1.21
CA ILE A 77 17.22 -3.15 -0.38
C ILE A 77 16.78 -3.07 1.08
N TYR A 78 15.52 -3.39 1.32
CA TYR A 78 14.94 -3.43 2.66
C TYR A 78 13.72 -4.33 2.67
N HIS A 79 13.59 -5.14 3.73
CA HIS A 79 12.39 -5.92 4.02
C HIS A 79 12.21 -6.03 5.54
N ALA A 80 11.17 -5.42 6.06
CA ALA A 80 10.75 -5.57 7.44
C ALA A 80 9.69 -6.66 7.54
N VAL A 81 9.88 -7.56 8.49
CA VAL A 81 8.90 -8.57 8.86
C VAL A 81 8.63 -8.48 10.36
N ILE A 82 7.45 -8.87 10.78
CA ILE A 82 7.09 -8.91 12.19
C ILE A 82 7.93 -10.02 12.84
N ASP A 83 8.67 -9.70 13.88
CA ASP A 83 9.47 -10.70 14.59
C ASP A 83 8.61 -11.72 15.37
N GLU A 84 9.21 -12.82 15.79
CA GLU A 84 8.48 -13.93 16.41
C GLU A 84 7.73 -13.53 17.70
N GLU A 85 8.34 -12.69 18.53
CA GLU A 85 7.73 -12.24 19.79
C GLU A 85 6.46 -11.42 19.52
N HIS A 86 6.54 -10.44 18.60
CA HIS A 86 5.42 -9.60 18.23
C HIS A 86 4.36 -10.34 17.41
N ARG A 87 4.74 -11.33 16.59
CA ARG A 87 3.78 -12.22 15.93
C ARG A 87 2.95 -13.00 16.96
N LYS A 88 3.59 -13.66 17.92
CA LYS A 88 2.90 -14.38 19.00
C LYS A 88 1.99 -13.45 19.79
N PHE A 89 2.49 -12.28 20.18
CA PHE A 89 1.70 -11.30 20.91
C PHE A 89 0.44 -10.89 20.13
N SER A 90 0.57 -10.59 18.82
CA SER A 90 -0.58 -10.21 17.98
C SER A 90 -1.58 -11.36 17.82
N VAL A 91 -1.10 -12.59 17.61
CA VAL A 91 -1.98 -13.77 17.51
C VAL A 91 -2.72 -14.01 18.82
N ASP A 92 -2.04 -13.98 19.96
CA ASP A 92 -2.66 -14.15 21.28
C ASP A 92 -3.76 -13.10 21.53
N TYR A 93 -3.52 -11.86 21.11
CA TYR A 93 -4.52 -10.80 21.19
C TYR A 93 -5.73 -11.09 20.30
N MET A 94 -5.51 -11.48 19.04
CA MET A 94 -6.58 -11.78 18.08
C MET A 94 -7.42 -12.97 18.52
N GLU A 95 -6.80 -14.07 18.94
CA GLU A 95 -7.50 -15.28 19.40
C GLU A 95 -8.28 -15.04 20.68
N LYS A 96 -7.69 -14.36 21.67
CA LYS A 96 -8.35 -14.01 22.94
C LYS A 96 -9.62 -13.19 22.74
N ASN A 97 -9.66 -12.36 21.72
CA ASN A 97 -10.77 -11.46 21.42
C ASN A 97 -11.66 -11.97 20.26
N ASN A 98 -11.45 -13.20 19.77
CA ASN A 98 -12.22 -13.83 18.69
C ASN A 98 -12.21 -13.06 17.37
N PHE A 99 -11.11 -12.43 17.00
CA PHE A 99 -10.98 -11.78 15.69
C PHE A 99 -10.96 -12.79 14.55
N VAL A 100 -11.39 -12.33 13.38
CA VAL A 100 -11.14 -12.96 12.07
C VAL A 100 -9.93 -12.26 11.48
N TYR A 101 -8.84 -12.96 11.21
CA TYR A 101 -7.59 -12.33 10.80
C TYR A 101 -6.74 -13.20 9.88
N CYS A 102 -5.85 -12.56 9.15
CA CYS A 102 -4.78 -13.20 8.39
C CYS A 102 -3.51 -12.36 8.44
N PHE A 103 -2.36 -12.99 8.30
CA PHE A 103 -1.11 -12.29 8.01
C PHE A 103 -0.91 -12.16 6.51
N GLN A 104 -0.39 -11.02 6.09
CA GLN A 104 0.05 -10.78 4.73
C GLN A 104 1.57 -10.95 4.66
N THR A 105 2.03 -11.66 3.63
CA THR A 105 3.42 -11.96 3.35
C THR A 105 3.83 -11.48 1.96
N ASP A 106 5.08 -11.66 1.57
CA ASP A 106 5.57 -11.39 0.23
C ASP A 106 5.00 -12.33 -0.87
N ALA A 107 4.35 -13.44 -0.47
CA ALA A 107 3.87 -14.49 -1.40
C ALA A 107 2.35 -14.75 -1.33
N GLY A 108 1.66 -14.25 -0.32
CA GLY A 108 0.23 -14.50 -0.13
C GLY A 108 -0.22 -14.20 1.30
N VAL A 109 -1.28 -14.84 1.74
CA VAL A 109 -1.86 -14.64 3.07
C VAL A 109 -1.80 -15.93 3.88
N VAL A 110 -1.42 -15.81 5.16
CA VAL A 110 -1.34 -16.91 6.13
C VAL A 110 -2.48 -16.77 7.12
N MET A 111 -3.25 -17.84 7.32
CA MET A 111 -4.37 -17.85 8.25
C MET A 111 -4.68 -19.25 8.75
N ASN A 112 -5.42 -19.35 9.85
CA ASN A 112 -5.96 -20.65 10.30
C ASN A 112 -7.25 -21.00 9.55
N LYS A 113 -7.68 -22.27 9.69
CA LYS A 113 -8.87 -22.78 8.97
C LYS A 113 -10.15 -22.04 9.34
N ARG A 114 -10.29 -21.57 10.58
CA ARG A 114 -11.43 -20.78 11.04
C ARG A 114 -11.48 -19.43 10.33
N SER A 115 -10.36 -18.72 10.30
CA SER A 115 -10.27 -17.41 9.63
C SER A 115 -10.50 -17.52 8.12
N GLU A 116 -9.97 -18.56 7.46
CA GLU A 116 -10.25 -18.80 6.04
C GLU A 116 -11.76 -18.87 5.77
N GLN A 117 -12.48 -19.73 6.51
CA GLN A 117 -13.91 -19.89 6.29
C GLN A 117 -14.70 -18.59 6.55
N GLN A 118 -14.33 -17.85 7.57
CA GLN A 118 -15.02 -16.60 7.92
C GLN A 118 -14.69 -15.48 6.92
N ILE A 119 -13.44 -15.34 6.48
CA ILE A 119 -13.05 -14.36 5.46
C ILE A 119 -13.79 -14.65 4.14
N LEU A 120 -13.86 -15.92 3.72
CA LEU A 120 -14.60 -16.30 2.50
C LEU A 120 -16.09 -15.95 2.61
N ASN A 121 -16.72 -16.13 3.77
CA ASN A 121 -18.10 -15.74 3.99
C ASN A 121 -18.28 -14.22 3.92
N ILE A 122 -17.46 -13.44 4.64
CA ILE A 122 -17.48 -11.96 4.62
C ILE A 122 -17.32 -11.44 3.19
N MET A 123 -16.35 -11.95 2.44
CA MET A 123 -16.11 -11.55 1.05
C MET A 123 -17.25 -11.93 0.12
N SER A 124 -17.86 -13.10 0.32
CA SER A 124 -19.04 -13.54 -0.43
C SER A 124 -20.25 -12.63 -0.18
N ASP A 125 -20.48 -12.19 1.06
CA ASP A 125 -21.53 -11.24 1.41
C ASP A 125 -21.31 -9.85 0.75
N MET A 126 -20.06 -9.49 0.51
CA MET A 126 -19.66 -8.31 -0.27
C MET A 126 -19.71 -8.52 -1.79
N GLY A 127 -20.12 -9.70 -2.26
CA GLY A 127 -20.17 -10.04 -3.69
C GLY A 127 -18.81 -10.40 -4.32
N ILE A 128 -17.79 -10.65 -3.51
CA ILE A 128 -16.45 -11.05 -3.97
C ILE A 128 -16.36 -12.57 -3.96
N THR A 129 -16.12 -13.17 -5.13
CA THR A 129 -15.92 -14.61 -5.25
C THR A 129 -14.56 -15.04 -4.71
N GLU A 130 -14.42 -16.31 -4.30
CA GLU A 130 -13.13 -16.86 -3.85
C GLU A 130 -12.06 -16.72 -4.94
N GLU A 131 -12.41 -16.97 -6.21
CA GLU A 131 -11.48 -16.81 -7.32
C GLU A 131 -10.98 -15.35 -7.43
N HIS A 132 -11.89 -14.39 -7.32
CA HIS A 132 -11.53 -12.97 -7.35
C HIS A 132 -10.69 -12.58 -6.12
N LEU A 133 -11.03 -13.10 -4.95
CA LEU A 133 -10.25 -12.86 -3.73
C LEU A 133 -8.82 -13.40 -3.87
N ARG A 134 -8.64 -14.62 -4.40
CA ARG A 134 -7.30 -15.18 -4.66
C ARG A 134 -6.48 -14.38 -5.67
N GLN A 135 -7.14 -13.78 -6.65
CA GLN A 135 -6.47 -12.84 -7.58
C GLN A 135 -6.00 -11.56 -6.88
N LEU A 136 -6.73 -11.11 -5.85
CA LEU A 136 -6.39 -9.88 -5.09
C LEU A 136 -5.32 -10.11 -4.02
N VAL A 137 -5.42 -11.22 -3.27
CA VAL A 137 -4.58 -11.45 -2.08
C VAL A 137 -3.61 -12.63 -2.24
N GLY A 138 -3.53 -13.25 -3.42
CA GLY A 138 -2.58 -14.33 -3.74
C GLY A 138 -2.92 -15.68 -3.13
N GLU A 139 -1.88 -16.46 -2.84
CA GLU A 139 -2.02 -17.80 -2.29
C GLU A 139 -2.53 -17.78 -0.84
N PHE A 140 -3.34 -18.76 -0.50
CA PHE A 140 -3.82 -19.00 0.86
C PHE A 140 -2.95 -20.09 1.49
N PHE A 141 -2.18 -19.74 2.50
CA PHE A 141 -1.40 -20.66 3.31
C PHE A 141 -2.15 -20.95 4.61
N ILE A 142 -2.80 -22.13 4.66
CA ILE A 142 -3.63 -22.52 5.80
C ILE A 142 -2.78 -23.32 6.77
N GLN A 143 -2.61 -22.80 7.99
CA GLN A 143 -1.86 -23.46 9.06
C GLN A 143 -2.45 -23.09 10.43
N GLU A 144 -2.38 -24.03 11.40
CA GLU A 144 -2.91 -23.78 12.75
C GLU A 144 -2.00 -22.82 13.53
N ASP A 145 -0.69 -23.00 13.43
CA ASP A 145 0.29 -22.13 14.07
C ASP A 145 0.63 -20.94 13.16
N VAL A 146 -0.32 -20.03 12.96
CA VAL A 146 -0.20 -18.87 12.05
C VAL A 146 1.00 -17.97 12.34
N TRP A 147 1.47 -17.92 13.59
CA TRP A 147 2.64 -17.15 14.00
C TRP A 147 3.98 -17.78 13.57
N ASN A 148 3.98 -19.03 13.12
CA ASN A 148 5.19 -19.75 12.69
C ASN A 148 5.51 -19.54 11.21
N ASN A 149 5.52 -18.28 10.78
CA ASN A 149 5.94 -17.88 9.45
C ASN A 149 6.89 -16.67 9.58
N GLU A 150 8.03 -16.69 8.90
CA GLU A 150 9.07 -15.67 9.04
C GLU A 150 8.94 -14.50 8.08
N LYS A 151 7.89 -14.46 7.25
CA LYS A 151 7.74 -13.47 6.18
C LYS A 151 6.51 -12.56 6.31
N GLU A 152 5.99 -12.45 7.52
CA GLU A 152 4.79 -11.69 7.79
C GLU A 152 5.09 -10.18 7.85
N GLU A 153 4.54 -9.44 6.89
CA GLU A 153 4.74 -8.00 6.73
C GLU A 153 3.74 -7.19 7.55
N LYS A 154 2.50 -7.66 7.62
CA LYS A 154 1.40 -7.07 8.40
C LYS A 154 0.30 -8.08 8.69
N LEU A 155 -0.56 -7.76 9.67
CA LEU A 155 -1.78 -8.51 9.96
C LEU A 155 -2.99 -7.69 9.49
N ILE A 156 -3.98 -8.37 8.96
CA ILE A 156 -5.27 -7.79 8.57
C ILE A 156 -6.36 -8.49 9.38
N TYR A 157 -7.29 -7.72 9.93
CA TYR A 157 -8.43 -8.28 10.65
C TYR A 157 -9.76 -7.77 10.08
N TYR A 158 -10.79 -8.58 10.26
CA TYR A 158 -12.15 -8.35 9.80
C TYR A 158 -13.12 -8.60 10.95
N ASP A 159 -14.30 -7.96 10.89
CA ASP A 159 -15.41 -8.16 11.82
C ASP A 159 -14.97 -8.18 13.29
N ALA A 160 -14.21 -7.15 13.67
CA ALA A 160 -13.71 -7.01 15.03
C ALA A 160 -14.84 -6.75 16.03
N PRO A 161 -14.73 -7.22 17.29
CA PRO A 161 -15.74 -6.96 18.31
C PRO A 161 -15.77 -5.51 18.80
N PHE A 162 -14.80 -4.69 18.41
CA PHE A 162 -14.68 -3.26 18.76
C PHE A 162 -13.86 -2.50 17.72
N GLY A 163 -13.98 -1.17 17.72
CA GLY A 163 -13.41 -0.30 16.70
C GLY A 163 -11.88 -0.21 16.68
N VAL A 164 -11.34 0.25 15.56
CA VAL A 164 -9.91 0.41 15.25
C VAL A 164 -9.16 1.17 16.36
N ALA A 165 -9.72 2.24 16.89
CA ALA A 165 -9.07 3.03 17.95
C ALA A 165 -8.77 2.21 19.21
N ARG A 166 -9.63 1.24 19.56
CA ARG A 166 -9.41 0.34 20.68
C ARG A 166 -8.31 -0.68 20.37
N VAL A 167 -8.33 -1.26 19.17
CA VAL A 167 -7.29 -2.19 18.73
C VAL A 167 -5.93 -1.51 18.73
N HIS A 168 -5.87 -0.27 18.23
CA HIS A 168 -4.64 0.53 18.25
C HIS A 168 -4.11 0.72 19.66
N ALA A 169 -4.95 1.16 20.60
CA ALA A 169 -4.54 1.37 22.00
C ALA A 169 -4.05 0.09 22.70
N ASP A 170 -4.64 -1.07 22.35
CA ASP A 170 -4.27 -2.35 22.95
C ASP A 170 -2.97 -2.95 22.36
N LEU A 171 -2.62 -2.61 21.10
CA LEU A 171 -1.44 -3.11 20.41
C LEU A 171 -0.24 -2.14 20.43
N GLU A 172 -0.44 -0.89 20.84
CA GLU A 172 0.66 0.04 21.13
C GLU A 172 1.53 -0.52 22.29
N PRO A 173 2.87 -0.36 22.26
CA PRO A 173 3.67 0.43 21.34
C PRO A 173 4.27 -0.36 20.16
N TYR A 174 3.89 -1.61 19.95
CA TYR A 174 4.56 -2.50 18.98
C TYR A 174 4.04 -2.30 17.56
N PHE A 175 2.77 -1.91 17.43
CA PHE A 175 2.10 -1.86 16.14
C PHE A 175 1.37 -0.53 15.91
N ASP A 176 1.37 -0.09 14.66
CA ASP A 176 0.45 0.89 14.13
C ASP A 176 -0.81 0.18 13.61
N VAL A 177 -2.00 0.71 13.96
CA VAL A 177 -3.28 0.14 13.51
C VAL A 177 -4.08 1.20 12.79
N VAL A 178 -4.47 0.90 11.56
CA VAL A 178 -5.28 1.79 10.72
C VAL A 178 -6.52 1.07 10.20
N ALA A 179 -7.58 1.82 9.90
CA ALA A 179 -8.76 1.25 9.28
C ALA A 179 -8.42 0.68 7.89
N LEU A 180 -9.01 -0.46 7.55
CA LEU A 180 -8.82 -1.08 6.24
C LEU A 180 -9.48 -0.23 5.15
N SER A 181 -8.74 0.09 4.09
CA SER A 181 -9.23 0.88 2.95
C SER A 181 -10.04 0.03 1.97
N LEU A 182 -11.08 -0.66 2.44
CA LEU A 182 -12.04 -1.36 1.59
C LEU A 182 -13.35 -0.57 1.52
N SER A 183 -13.96 -0.51 0.35
CA SER A 183 -15.28 0.08 0.18
C SER A 183 -16.30 -0.65 1.06
N GLY A 184 -16.90 0.05 2.03
CA GLY A 184 -17.85 -0.52 2.97
C GLY A 184 -17.23 -1.21 4.19
N ALA A 185 -15.90 -1.16 4.36
CA ALA A 185 -15.27 -1.57 5.61
C ALA A 185 -15.60 -0.52 6.69
N ASP A 186 -16.31 -0.96 7.71
CA ASP A 186 -16.60 -0.18 8.90
C ASP A 186 -15.35 -0.05 9.78
N ASP A 187 -15.46 0.74 10.85
CA ASP A 187 -14.42 0.88 11.91
C ASP A 187 -14.03 -0.45 12.60
N TYR A 188 -14.58 -1.57 12.13
CA TYR A 188 -14.36 -2.93 12.64
C TYR A 188 -13.45 -3.80 11.78
N CYS A 189 -12.83 -3.22 10.74
CA CYS A 189 -11.81 -3.88 9.93
C CYS A 189 -10.54 -3.02 9.91
N GLY A 190 -9.36 -3.66 10.02
CA GLY A 190 -8.13 -2.88 10.06
C GLY A 190 -6.88 -3.64 9.64
N GLU A 191 -5.82 -2.87 9.45
CA GLU A 191 -4.47 -3.32 9.21
C GLU A 191 -3.59 -3.01 10.42
N VAL A 192 -2.81 -3.99 10.84
CA VAL A 192 -1.84 -3.91 11.93
C VAL A 192 -0.45 -4.00 11.30
N GLY A 193 0.24 -2.89 11.23
CA GLY A 193 1.60 -2.78 10.69
C GLY A 193 2.65 -2.61 11.77
N ILE A 194 3.91 -2.82 11.44
CA ILE A 194 5.03 -2.60 12.35
C ILE A 194 5.13 -1.10 12.65
N ASN A 195 5.18 -0.74 13.93
CA ASN A 195 5.25 0.66 14.35
C ASN A 195 6.42 1.42 13.68
N GLY A 196 6.12 2.61 13.18
CA GLY A 196 7.09 3.47 12.49
C GLY A 196 7.45 3.02 11.06
N ILE A 197 6.78 1.99 10.51
CA ILE A 197 6.91 1.61 9.11
C ILE A 197 5.67 2.06 8.35
N HIS A 198 5.88 2.96 7.40
CA HIS A 198 4.85 3.52 6.54
C HIS A 198 5.44 3.96 5.19
N LYS A 199 4.61 4.33 4.23
CA LYS A 199 5.04 4.71 2.87
C LYS A 199 6.22 5.70 2.86
N ALA A 200 6.18 6.74 3.70
CA ALA A 200 7.25 7.74 3.76
C ALA A 200 8.60 7.18 4.26
N THR A 201 8.60 6.21 5.19
CA THR A 201 9.84 5.57 5.62
C THR A 201 10.46 4.70 4.52
N GLY A 202 9.61 4.04 3.71
CA GLY A 202 10.05 3.34 2.50
C GLY A 202 10.62 4.28 1.45
N MET A 203 9.95 5.42 1.20
CA MET A 203 10.46 6.48 0.31
C MET A 203 11.85 6.97 0.74
N LYS A 204 12.01 7.24 2.04
CA LYS A 204 13.29 7.68 2.61
C LYS A 204 14.41 6.68 2.28
N ARG A 205 14.18 5.38 2.52
CA ARG A 205 15.17 4.32 2.21
C ARG A 205 15.50 4.25 0.72
N TYR A 206 14.48 4.38 -0.13
CA TYR A 206 14.70 4.42 -1.58
C TYR A 206 15.56 5.61 -2.01
N LEU A 207 15.24 6.82 -1.53
CA LEU A 207 15.97 8.05 -1.85
C LEU A 207 17.43 8.00 -1.38
N GLU A 208 17.66 7.50 -0.15
CA GLU A 208 19.01 7.30 0.40
C GLU A 208 19.83 6.31 -0.47
N TYR A 209 19.22 5.22 -0.94
CA TYR A 209 19.88 4.24 -1.79
C TYR A 209 20.28 4.81 -3.15
N VAL A 210 19.38 5.56 -3.80
CA VAL A 210 19.67 6.15 -5.12
C VAL A 210 20.45 7.48 -5.05
N GLY A 211 20.70 8.02 -3.86
CA GLY A 211 21.47 9.25 -3.66
C GLY A 211 20.77 10.52 -4.15
N ILE A 212 19.43 10.52 -4.19
CA ILE A 212 18.64 11.69 -4.62
C ILE A 212 18.05 12.37 -3.39
N PRO A 213 18.22 13.71 -3.23
CA PRO A 213 17.73 14.43 -2.07
C PRO A 213 16.18 14.48 -2.05
N ARG A 214 15.63 14.56 -0.83
CA ARG A 214 14.18 14.60 -0.59
C ARG A 214 13.47 15.70 -1.40
N GLU A 215 14.09 16.85 -1.56
CA GLU A 215 13.58 18.02 -2.28
C GLU A 215 13.37 17.74 -3.79
N ASP A 216 14.02 16.71 -4.31
CA ASP A 216 13.83 16.23 -5.69
C ASP A 216 12.84 15.07 -5.78
N SER A 217 12.09 14.78 -4.70
CA SER A 217 11.02 13.79 -4.71
C SER A 217 9.63 14.41 -4.87
N ILE A 218 8.75 13.63 -5.49
CA ILE A 218 7.34 13.96 -5.70
C ILE A 218 6.53 12.75 -5.22
N ALA A 219 5.45 12.96 -4.48
CA ALA A 219 4.51 11.92 -4.09
C ALA A 219 3.13 12.22 -4.64
N ILE A 220 2.48 11.23 -5.26
CA ILE A 220 1.14 11.37 -5.83
C ILE A 220 0.27 10.24 -5.29
N GLY A 221 -0.90 10.58 -4.73
CA GLY A 221 -1.83 9.63 -4.13
C GLY A 221 -3.23 10.19 -3.99
N ASP A 222 -4.16 9.41 -3.42
CA ASP A 222 -5.55 9.81 -3.24
C ASP A 222 -6.16 9.44 -1.88
N GLY A 223 -5.52 8.51 -1.14
CA GLY A 223 -6.00 7.99 0.13
C GLY A 223 -5.38 8.63 1.38
N PRO A 224 -6.01 8.47 2.55
CA PRO A 224 -5.44 8.92 3.83
C PRO A 224 -4.09 8.26 4.16
N ASN A 225 -3.85 7.04 3.69
CA ASN A 225 -2.58 6.31 3.82
C ASN A 225 -1.43 6.93 3.00
N ASP A 226 -1.73 7.92 2.13
CA ASP A 226 -0.76 8.66 1.34
C ASP A 226 -0.31 9.97 2.00
N LEU A 227 -1.00 10.41 3.05
CA LEU A 227 -0.70 11.67 3.71
C LEU A 227 0.75 11.75 4.18
N GLN A 228 1.26 10.69 4.78
CA GLN A 228 2.63 10.66 5.27
C GLN A 228 3.66 10.74 4.13
N MET A 229 3.40 10.10 2.98
CA MET A 229 4.32 10.19 1.84
C MET A 229 4.25 11.58 1.18
N MET A 230 3.09 12.22 1.13
CA MET A 230 2.94 13.60 0.62
C MET A 230 3.65 14.60 1.51
N ASP A 231 3.48 14.51 2.83
CA ASP A 231 4.16 15.37 3.80
C ASP A 231 5.70 15.21 3.76
N TYR A 232 6.15 14.00 3.47
CA TYR A 232 7.59 13.71 3.41
C TYR A 232 8.20 14.17 2.09
N ALA A 233 7.51 14.11 0.97
CA ALA A 233 8.05 14.47 -0.34
C ALA A 233 8.50 15.93 -0.43
N GLY A 234 9.27 16.28 -1.46
CA GLY A 234 9.52 17.65 -1.85
C GLY A 234 8.27 18.34 -2.40
N ILE A 235 7.40 17.59 -3.07
CA ILE A 235 6.08 18.03 -3.56
C ILE A 235 5.09 16.89 -3.35
N GLY A 236 4.01 17.14 -2.60
CA GLY A 236 2.88 16.25 -2.44
C GLY A 236 1.71 16.62 -3.35
N ILE A 237 1.18 15.70 -4.13
CA ILE A 237 0.08 15.92 -5.08
C ILE A 237 -1.08 14.98 -4.78
N ALA A 238 -2.26 15.54 -4.58
CA ALA A 238 -3.49 14.78 -4.45
C ALA A 238 -4.18 14.61 -5.82
N MET A 239 -4.66 13.40 -6.10
CA MET A 239 -5.51 13.14 -7.26
C MET A 239 -6.86 13.84 -7.14
N GLY A 240 -7.52 14.11 -8.25
CA GLY A 240 -8.85 14.76 -8.27
C GLY A 240 -9.96 13.92 -7.59
N ASN A 241 -9.81 12.60 -7.60
CA ASN A 241 -10.65 11.64 -6.87
C ASN A 241 -10.29 11.48 -5.39
N ALA A 242 -9.23 12.11 -4.90
CA ALA A 242 -8.82 12.04 -3.50
C ALA A 242 -9.89 12.59 -2.55
N LYS A 243 -9.90 12.08 -1.31
CA LYS A 243 -10.75 12.61 -0.25
C LYS A 243 -10.36 14.07 0.06
N GLU A 244 -11.33 14.87 0.51
CA GLU A 244 -11.13 16.31 0.78
C GLU A 244 -10.03 16.58 1.82
N GLU A 245 -9.85 15.72 2.80
CA GLU A 245 -8.77 15.80 3.79
C GLU A 245 -7.38 15.65 3.15
N VAL A 246 -7.24 14.76 2.15
CA VAL A 246 -6.00 14.54 1.39
C VAL A 246 -5.71 15.75 0.50
N LYS A 247 -6.74 16.24 -0.24
CA LYS A 247 -6.60 17.44 -1.08
C LYS A 247 -6.16 18.67 -0.30
N LYS A 248 -6.68 18.85 0.92
CA LYS A 248 -6.30 20.00 1.78
C LYS A 248 -4.86 19.94 2.28
N ARG A 249 -4.27 18.75 2.35
CA ARG A 249 -2.91 18.54 2.86
C ARG A 249 -1.85 18.59 1.76
N ALA A 250 -2.24 18.31 0.52
CA ALA A 250 -1.33 18.31 -0.62
C ALA A 250 -0.92 19.73 -1.05
N ASP A 251 0.30 19.87 -1.58
CA ASP A 251 0.79 21.11 -2.18
C ASP A 251 0.04 21.45 -3.48
N MET A 252 -0.46 20.43 -4.18
CA MET A 252 -1.19 20.55 -5.43
C MET A 252 -2.31 19.50 -5.51
N VAL A 253 -3.37 19.86 -6.23
CA VAL A 253 -4.43 18.94 -6.65
C VAL A 253 -4.42 18.86 -8.17
N THR A 254 -4.44 17.64 -8.71
CA THR A 254 -4.59 17.35 -10.13
C THR A 254 -6.02 16.94 -10.48
N SER A 255 -6.28 16.55 -11.73
CA SER A 255 -7.60 16.06 -12.18
C SER A 255 -7.90 14.66 -11.66
N HIS A 256 -9.14 14.21 -11.85
CA HIS A 256 -9.56 12.82 -11.59
C HIS A 256 -8.70 11.84 -12.39
N ILE A 257 -8.50 10.63 -11.88
CA ILE A 257 -7.72 9.58 -12.55
C ILE A 257 -8.23 9.30 -13.96
N ASP A 258 -9.55 9.27 -14.18
CA ASP A 258 -10.17 9.07 -15.49
C ASP A 258 -10.18 10.34 -16.37
N GLU A 259 -9.69 11.47 -15.85
CA GLU A 259 -9.58 12.76 -16.54
C GLU A 259 -8.12 13.17 -16.75
N GLU A 260 -7.26 12.20 -17.03
CA GLU A 260 -5.82 12.38 -17.28
C GLU A 260 -5.03 12.90 -16.05
N GLY A 261 -5.51 12.65 -14.82
CA GLY A 261 -4.97 13.26 -13.61
C GLY A 261 -3.46 13.12 -13.46
N LEU A 262 -2.92 11.89 -13.62
CA LEU A 262 -1.48 11.66 -13.51
C LEU A 262 -0.70 12.34 -14.65
N TYR A 263 -1.22 12.29 -15.88
CA TYR A 263 -0.58 12.97 -17.02
C TYR A 263 -0.46 14.48 -16.76
N ARG A 264 -1.54 15.12 -16.35
CA ARG A 264 -1.57 16.56 -16.07
C ARG A 264 -0.66 16.95 -14.91
N ALA A 265 -0.57 16.11 -13.88
CA ALA A 265 0.35 16.35 -12.77
C ALA A 265 1.80 16.38 -13.24
N LEU A 266 2.25 15.36 -13.98
CA LEU A 266 3.62 15.25 -14.47
C LEU A 266 3.95 16.30 -15.54
N ASP A 267 2.99 16.62 -16.43
CA ASP A 267 3.14 17.68 -17.47
C ASP A 267 3.31 19.06 -16.83
N ARG A 268 2.47 19.40 -15.83
CA ARG A 268 2.58 20.66 -15.09
C ARG A 268 3.92 20.86 -14.39
N LEU A 269 4.55 19.78 -13.98
CA LEU A 269 5.89 19.78 -13.39
C LEU A 269 7.01 19.77 -14.44
N GLY A 270 6.67 19.70 -15.72
CA GLY A 270 7.63 19.65 -16.82
C GLY A 270 8.36 18.33 -16.97
N LEU A 271 7.85 17.24 -16.40
CA LEU A 271 8.52 15.93 -16.44
C LEU A 271 8.27 15.16 -17.74
N LEU A 272 7.36 15.63 -18.60
CA LEU A 272 6.99 14.97 -19.86
C LEU A 272 7.60 15.62 -21.11
N ASN A 273 8.45 16.64 -20.96
CA ASN A 273 9.02 17.44 -22.06
C ASN A 273 10.53 17.31 -22.15
#